data_e8d994f632b5d9ce414b15fbd0961e8b
#
_entry.id   e8d994f632b5d9ce414b15fbd0961e8b
#
_cell.length_a   1.000
_cell.length_b   1.000
_cell.length_c   1.000
_cell.angle_alpha   90.00
_cell.angle_beta   90.00
_cell.angle_gamma   90.00
#
_symmetry.space_group_name_H-M   'P 1'
#
loop_
_entity.id
_entity.type
_entity.pdbx_description
1 polymer ?
#
loop_
_entity_poly.entity_id
_entity_poly.type
_entity_poly.pdbx_seq_one_letter_code
_entity_poly.pdbx_strand_id
1 'polypeptide(L)'
;FPFSIEVLEYLSKKYKLHIITNGFHKVQHVKLKHANLTKYFDAIITSEKVGVMKPDTKIFEFALETANAKSSESVYVGDDLEVDILGCQNSGMDGIYFNPKREKHTEKVAFEIACLSQLKELL
;
A
#
# COMPACT_ATOMS: atom_id res chain seq x y z
N PHE A 1 -11.77 6.21 -4.27
CA PHE A 1 -12.47 6.19 -2.97
C PHE A 1 -12.52 7.59 -2.39
N PRO A 2 -13.54 7.87 -1.55
CA PRO A 2 -13.64 9.17 -0.90
C PRO A 2 -12.39 9.52 -0.08
N PHE A 3 -12.04 10.80 -0.07
CA PHE A 3 -10.92 11.37 0.68
C PHE A 3 -9.53 10.95 0.21
N SER A 4 -9.40 10.27 -0.95
CA SER A 4 -8.10 9.79 -1.42
C SER A 4 -7.06 10.92 -1.60
N ILE A 5 -7.43 12.01 -2.25
CA ILE A 5 -6.50 13.11 -2.52
C ILE A 5 -6.12 13.83 -1.24
N GLU A 6 -7.08 14.10 -0.34
CA GLU A 6 -6.81 14.74 0.94
C GLU A 6 -5.85 13.92 1.80
N VAL A 7 -6.05 12.61 1.83
CA VAL A 7 -5.19 11.69 2.60
C VAL A 7 -3.79 11.66 2.01
N LEU A 8 -3.67 11.59 0.68
CA LEU A 8 -2.37 11.58 0.01
C LEU A 8 -1.61 12.90 0.24
N GLU A 9 -2.28 14.03 0.20
CA GLU A 9 -1.65 15.31 0.51
C GLU A 9 -1.16 15.37 1.95
N TYR A 10 -1.95 14.89 2.88
CA TYR A 10 -1.58 14.84 4.29
C TYR A 10 -0.36 13.93 4.51
N LEU A 11 -0.42 12.70 3.99
CA LEU A 11 0.63 11.70 4.21
C LEU A 11 1.93 12.04 3.49
N SER A 12 1.87 12.62 2.29
CA SER A 12 3.06 12.96 1.52
C SER A 12 3.95 14.01 2.17
N LYS A 13 3.38 14.81 3.08
CA LYS A 13 4.14 15.79 3.86
C LYS A 13 4.89 15.16 5.05
N LYS A 14 4.48 13.97 5.47
CA LYS A 14 5.03 13.28 6.65
C LYS A 14 5.85 12.05 6.28
N TYR A 15 5.52 11.39 5.18
CA TYR A 15 6.08 10.11 4.77
C TYR A 15 6.41 10.10 3.29
N LYS A 16 7.33 9.21 2.92
CA LYS A 16 7.52 8.84 1.51
C LYS A 16 6.48 7.78 1.16
N LEU A 17 5.79 7.97 0.07
CA LEU A 17 4.71 7.10 -0.38
C LEU A 17 5.14 6.30 -1.60
N HIS A 18 4.78 5.02 -1.62
CA HIS A 18 5.07 4.09 -2.70
C HIS A 18 3.84 3.25 -2.99
N ILE A 19 3.76 2.71 -4.20
CA ILE A 19 2.69 1.78 -4.58
C ILE A 19 3.30 0.42 -4.87
N ILE A 20 2.65 -0.64 -4.39
CA ILE A 20 2.91 -2.01 -4.79
C ILE A 20 1.61 -2.56 -5.40
N THR A 21 1.67 -3.03 -6.62
CA THR A 21 0.48 -3.52 -7.32
C THR A 21 0.78 -4.77 -8.14
N ASN A 22 -0.16 -5.70 -8.14
CA ASN A 22 -0.15 -6.84 -9.04
C ASN A 22 -0.75 -6.39 -10.38
N GLY A 23 0.11 -6.11 -11.35
CA GLY A 23 -0.38 -5.63 -12.64
C GLY A 23 0.74 -5.24 -13.59
N PHE A 24 0.33 -4.77 -14.76
CA PHE A 24 1.25 -4.32 -15.79
C PHE A 24 1.74 -2.92 -15.50
N HIS A 25 3.04 -2.73 -15.58
CA HIS A 25 3.70 -1.49 -15.20
C HIS A 25 3.15 -0.28 -15.97
N LYS A 26 3.07 -0.38 -17.28
CA LYS A 26 2.57 0.69 -18.14
C LYS A 26 1.13 1.07 -17.82
N VAL A 27 0.27 0.08 -17.60
CA VAL A 27 -1.14 0.29 -17.28
C VAL A 27 -1.29 1.05 -15.97
N GLN A 28 -0.53 0.67 -14.94
CA GLN A 28 -0.60 1.34 -13.64
C GLN A 28 -0.11 2.79 -13.72
N HIS A 29 0.96 3.06 -14.45
CA HIS A 29 1.44 4.43 -14.66
C HIS A 29 0.40 5.30 -15.37
N VAL A 30 -0.27 4.76 -16.38
CA VAL A 30 -1.31 5.49 -17.11
C VAL A 30 -2.49 5.82 -16.19
N LYS A 31 -2.95 4.85 -15.40
CA LYS A 31 -4.05 5.05 -14.45
C LYS A 31 -3.75 6.15 -13.44
N LEU A 32 -2.55 6.15 -12.88
CA LEU A 32 -2.14 7.15 -11.89
C LEU A 32 -2.04 8.54 -12.53
N LYS A 33 -1.51 8.63 -13.72
CA LYS A 33 -1.39 9.89 -14.45
C LYS A 33 -2.78 10.48 -14.74
N HIS A 34 -3.72 9.67 -15.21
CA HIS A 34 -5.09 10.11 -15.46
C HIS A 34 -5.80 10.59 -14.20
N ALA A 35 -5.50 9.98 -13.06
CA ALA A 35 -6.08 10.37 -11.77
C ALA A 35 -5.34 11.53 -11.10
N ASN A 36 -4.25 12.04 -11.69
CA ASN A 36 -3.38 13.08 -11.13
C ASN A 36 -2.76 12.67 -9.78
N LEU A 37 -2.45 11.37 -9.62
CA LEU A 37 -1.91 10.83 -8.38
C LEU A 37 -0.41 10.56 -8.41
N THR A 38 0.22 10.55 -9.59
CA THR A 38 1.63 10.20 -9.76
C THR A 38 2.56 11.03 -8.87
N LYS A 39 2.25 12.31 -8.70
CA LYS A 39 3.09 13.23 -7.92
C LYS A 39 3.23 12.89 -6.43
N TYR A 40 2.33 12.06 -5.91
CA TYR A 40 2.37 11.69 -4.49
C TYR A 40 3.28 10.52 -4.21
N PHE A 41 3.73 9.78 -5.22
CA PHE A 41 4.45 8.53 -5.04
C PHE A 41 5.88 8.61 -5.55
N ASP A 42 6.82 8.20 -4.70
CA ASP A 42 8.24 8.16 -5.06
C ASP A 42 8.55 7.00 -6.00
N ALA A 43 7.87 5.87 -5.83
CA ALA A 43 8.05 4.70 -6.68
C ALA A 43 6.76 3.93 -6.85
N ILE A 44 6.64 3.28 -8.00
CA ILE A 44 5.54 2.38 -8.33
C ILE A 44 6.15 1.02 -8.63
N ILE A 45 5.88 0.06 -7.74
CA ILE A 45 6.43 -1.29 -7.83
C ILE A 45 5.33 -2.21 -8.34
N THR A 46 5.57 -2.82 -9.50
CA THR A 46 4.60 -3.70 -10.13
C THR A 46 5.12 -5.12 -10.17
N SER A 47 4.20 -6.10 -10.12
CA SER A 47 4.55 -7.51 -10.23
C SER A 47 5.26 -7.81 -11.56
N GLU A 48 4.90 -7.11 -12.62
CA GLU A 48 5.55 -7.26 -13.92
C GLU A 48 7.04 -6.92 -13.86
N LYS A 49 7.39 -5.80 -13.20
CA LYS A 49 8.78 -5.35 -13.08
C LYS A 49 9.61 -6.25 -12.16
N VAL A 50 9.02 -6.68 -11.07
CA VAL A 50 9.76 -7.49 -10.06
C VAL A 50 9.84 -8.96 -10.46
N GLY A 51 8.84 -9.46 -11.18
CA GLY A 51 8.78 -10.87 -11.59
C GLY A 51 8.07 -11.78 -10.60
N VAL A 52 7.58 -11.24 -9.50
CA VAL A 52 6.74 -11.94 -8.53
C VAL A 52 5.58 -11.04 -8.14
N MET A 53 4.49 -11.62 -7.66
CA MET A 53 3.30 -10.87 -7.28
C MET A 53 2.97 -11.07 -5.81
N LYS A 54 2.24 -10.11 -5.23
CA LYS A 54 1.71 -10.24 -3.88
C LYS A 54 0.85 -11.53 -3.82
N PRO A 55 0.90 -12.31 -2.76
CA PRO A 55 1.49 -12.05 -1.44
C PRO A 55 2.95 -12.53 -1.27
N ASP A 56 3.68 -12.82 -2.33
CA ASP A 56 5.07 -13.23 -2.23
C ASP A 56 5.89 -12.13 -1.51
N THR A 57 6.60 -12.50 -0.45
CA THR A 57 7.38 -11.55 0.35
C THR A 57 8.45 -10.83 -0.46
N LYS A 58 8.93 -11.41 -1.55
CA LYS A 58 9.96 -10.80 -2.40
C LYS A 58 9.54 -9.46 -2.99
N ILE A 59 8.25 -9.28 -3.32
CA ILE A 59 7.79 -7.99 -3.85
C ILE A 59 7.82 -6.91 -2.77
N PHE A 60 7.48 -7.27 -1.53
CA PHE A 60 7.55 -6.34 -0.40
C PHE A 60 9.01 -6.02 -0.03
N GLU A 61 9.88 -7.01 -0.07
CA GLU A 61 11.32 -6.82 0.16
C GLU A 61 11.94 -5.90 -0.91
N PHE A 62 11.57 -6.10 -2.17
CA PHE A 62 12.00 -5.24 -3.28
C PHE A 62 11.55 -3.80 -3.07
N ALA A 63 10.31 -3.60 -2.61
CA ALA A 63 9.78 -2.27 -2.32
C ALA A 63 10.55 -1.58 -1.21
N LEU A 64 10.88 -2.31 -0.13
CA LEU A 64 11.67 -1.77 0.97
C LEU A 64 13.07 -1.36 0.52
N GLU A 65 13.72 -2.18 -0.30
CA GLU A 65 15.03 -1.85 -0.85
C GLU A 65 14.97 -0.61 -1.74
N THR A 66 13.95 -0.53 -2.61
CA THR A 66 13.75 0.62 -3.49
C THR A 66 13.53 1.90 -2.69
N ALA A 67 12.78 1.81 -1.60
CA ALA A 67 12.49 2.95 -0.71
C ALA A 67 13.65 3.26 0.23
N ASN A 68 14.67 2.39 0.31
CA ASN A 68 15.74 2.47 1.29
C ASN A 68 15.17 2.56 2.71
N ALA A 69 14.20 1.72 3.01
CA ALA A 69 13.45 1.73 4.27
C ALA A 69 13.55 0.37 4.97
N LYS A 70 13.31 0.39 6.27
CA LYS A 70 13.25 -0.82 7.08
C LYS A 70 11.78 -1.23 7.26
N SER A 71 11.53 -2.55 7.34
CA SER A 71 10.19 -3.06 7.60
C SER A 71 9.59 -2.51 8.90
N SER A 72 10.43 -2.30 9.93
CA SER A 72 10.00 -1.79 11.24
C SER A 72 9.54 -0.33 11.22
N GLU A 73 9.87 0.43 10.18
CA GLU A 73 9.50 1.84 10.04
C GLU A 73 8.52 2.06 8.87
N SER A 74 7.96 0.98 8.35
CA SER A 74 7.09 1.00 7.17
C SER A 74 5.75 0.36 7.48
N VAL A 75 4.70 0.87 6.84
CA VAL A 75 3.36 0.28 6.90
C VAL A 75 2.83 0.12 5.49
N TYR A 76 1.99 -0.89 5.30
CA TYR A 76 1.32 -1.15 4.02
C TYR A 76 -0.18 -1.02 4.20
N VAL A 77 -0.83 -0.30 3.32
CA VAL A 77 -2.29 -0.14 3.32
C VAL A 77 -2.85 -0.91 2.14
N GLY A 78 -3.79 -1.81 2.39
CA GLY A 78 -4.39 -2.61 1.33
C GLY A 78 -5.79 -3.09 1.68
N ASP A 79 -6.53 -3.49 0.66
CA ASP A 79 -7.93 -3.91 0.77
C ASP A 79 -8.13 -5.42 0.58
N ASP A 80 -7.09 -6.16 0.34
CA ASP A 80 -7.14 -7.62 0.25
C ASP A 80 -6.42 -8.23 1.45
N LEU A 81 -7.18 -8.94 2.29
CA LEU A 81 -6.66 -9.46 3.54
C LEU A 81 -5.49 -10.43 3.34
N GLU A 82 -5.62 -11.36 2.39
CA GLU A 82 -4.60 -12.37 2.11
C GLU A 82 -3.44 -11.78 1.31
N VAL A 83 -3.75 -11.16 0.18
CA VAL A 83 -2.75 -10.67 -0.77
C VAL A 83 -1.95 -9.51 -0.21
N ASP A 84 -2.62 -8.55 0.42
CA ASP A 84 -1.98 -7.33 0.92
C ASP A 84 -1.51 -7.46 2.36
N ILE A 85 -2.42 -7.80 3.27
CA ILE A 85 -2.14 -7.68 4.71
C ILE A 85 -1.28 -8.84 5.20
N LEU A 86 -1.69 -10.08 4.94
CA LEU A 86 -0.89 -11.24 5.33
C LEU A 86 0.44 -11.26 4.59
N GLY A 87 0.45 -10.84 3.31
CA GLY A 87 1.67 -10.73 2.52
C GLY A 87 2.68 -9.77 3.15
N CYS A 88 2.25 -8.57 3.51
CA CYS A 88 3.16 -7.59 4.13
C CYS A 88 3.60 -8.00 5.53
N GLN A 89 2.72 -8.61 6.32
CA GLN A 89 3.06 -9.11 7.65
C GLN A 89 4.15 -10.18 7.59
N ASN A 90 4.09 -11.05 6.59
CA ASN A 90 5.11 -12.08 6.40
C ASN A 90 6.48 -11.50 6.01
N SER A 91 6.52 -10.25 5.56
CA SER A 91 7.78 -9.54 5.30
C SER A 91 8.21 -8.63 6.45
N GLY A 92 7.49 -8.67 7.56
CA GLY A 92 7.83 -7.91 8.77
C GLY A 92 7.24 -6.52 8.87
N MET A 93 6.38 -6.12 7.93
CA MET A 93 5.69 -4.83 7.98
C MET A 93 4.34 -4.93 8.68
N ASP A 94 3.92 -3.85 9.32
CA ASP A 94 2.56 -3.72 9.78
C ASP A 94 1.63 -3.41 8.61
N GLY A 95 0.47 -4.07 8.59
CA GLY A 95 -0.54 -3.82 7.58
C GLY A 95 -1.74 -3.09 8.17
N ILE A 96 -2.23 -2.10 7.43
CA ILE A 96 -3.49 -1.42 7.73
C ILE A 96 -4.52 -1.95 6.73
N TYR A 97 -5.49 -2.69 7.24
CA TYR A 97 -6.54 -3.28 6.39
C TYR A 97 -7.60 -2.25 6.09
N PHE A 98 -7.75 -1.90 4.81
CA PHE A 98 -8.82 -1.04 4.33
C PHE A 98 -10.03 -1.91 3.99
N ASN A 99 -11.06 -1.83 4.83
CA ASN A 99 -12.26 -2.68 4.75
C ASN A 99 -13.51 -1.80 4.72
N PRO A 100 -13.78 -1.13 3.57
CA PRO A 100 -14.91 -0.20 3.48
C PRO A 100 -16.27 -0.86 3.63
N LYS A 101 -16.38 -2.13 3.29
CA LYS A 101 -17.63 -2.90 3.42
C LYS A 101 -17.78 -3.54 4.80
N ARG A 102 -16.76 -3.41 5.66
CA ARG A 102 -16.76 -3.97 7.02
C ARG A 102 -17.04 -5.47 7.03
N GLU A 103 -16.42 -6.18 6.12
CA GLU A 103 -16.52 -7.63 6.05
C GLU A 103 -15.89 -8.27 7.28
N LYS A 104 -16.55 -9.31 7.83
CA LYS A 104 -16.06 -10.00 9.01
C LYS A 104 -14.93 -10.95 8.64
N HIS A 105 -13.91 -11.00 9.51
CA HIS A 105 -12.78 -11.92 9.37
C HIS A 105 -12.20 -12.25 10.75
N THR A 106 -11.35 -13.26 10.80
CA THR A 106 -10.70 -13.71 12.04
C THR A 106 -9.19 -13.45 12.06
N GLU A 107 -8.66 -12.81 11.00
CA GLU A 107 -7.24 -12.54 10.89
C GLU A 107 -6.82 -11.39 11.80
N LYS A 108 -5.62 -11.50 12.36
CA LYS A 108 -5.04 -10.43 13.17
C LYS A 108 -4.38 -9.40 12.27
N VAL A 109 -4.81 -8.15 12.41
CA VAL A 109 -4.24 -7.02 11.68
C VAL A 109 -3.82 -5.95 12.67
N ALA A 110 -2.78 -5.18 12.34
CA ALA A 110 -2.32 -4.11 13.22
C ALA A 110 -3.39 -3.02 13.37
N PHE A 111 -4.00 -2.64 12.25
CA PHE A 111 -5.08 -1.67 12.22
C PHE A 111 -6.05 -2.02 11.10
N GLU A 112 -7.30 -1.66 11.31
CA GLU A 112 -8.34 -1.81 10.30
C GLU A 112 -9.13 -0.52 10.19
N ILE A 113 -9.36 -0.06 8.96
CA ILE A 113 -10.10 1.17 8.67
C ILE A 113 -11.21 0.90 7.66
N ALA A 114 -12.29 1.64 7.75
CA ALA A 114 -13.39 1.57 6.79
C ALA A 114 -13.41 2.78 5.85
N CYS A 115 -12.69 3.84 6.18
CA CYS A 115 -12.59 5.05 5.36
C CYS A 115 -11.12 5.51 5.35
N LEU A 116 -10.66 5.95 4.18
CA LEU A 116 -9.27 6.41 4.03
C LEU A 116 -8.94 7.61 4.93
N SER A 117 -9.94 8.45 5.26
CA SER A 117 -9.73 9.58 6.17
C SER A 117 -9.22 9.16 7.55
N GLN A 118 -9.49 7.92 7.95
CA GLN A 118 -9.01 7.39 9.23
C GLN A 118 -7.48 7.26 9.28
N LEU A 119 -6.80 7.23 8.13
CA LEU A 119 -5.34 7.23 8.09
C LEU A 119 -4.74 8.48 8.72
N LYS A 120 -5.44 9.61 8.66
CA LYS A 120 -4.98 10.85 9.30
C LYS A 120 -4.93 10.73 10.83
N GLU A 121 -5.78 9.87 11.40
CA GLU A 121 -5.80 9.63 12.83
C GLU A 121 -4.71 8.65 13.28
N LEU A 122 -4.37 7.69 12.41
CA LEU A 122 -3.38 6.65 12.72
C LEU A 122 -1.95 7.09 12.42
N LEU A 123 -1.77 7.90 11.40
CA LEU A 123 -0.48 8.29 10.87
C LEU A 123 -0.32 9.82 10.89
#